data_277bb4460a13b55ba371ea92281af9d2
#
_entry.id   277bb4460a13b55ba371ea92281af9d2
#
_cell.length_a   1.000
_cell.length_b   1.000
_cell.length_c   1.000
_cell.angle_alpha   90.00
_cell.angle_beta   90.00
_cell.angle_gamma   90.00
#
_symmetry.space_group_name_H-M   'P 1'
#
loop_
_entity.id
_entity.type
_entity.pdbx_description
1 polymer ?
#
loop_
_entity_poly.entity_id
_entity_poly.type
_entity_poly.pdbx_seq_one_letter_code
_entity_poly.pdbx_strand_id
1 'polypeptide(L)'
;MNIVYSLQHLGFMIPPQADSAWLGEVGPGPSYLDEGSGGPENEFTNRNTTFMTWNLIHTARMLKDAGGIPAHGNQPELWDAGCRFDAPNPEYR
;
A
#
# COMPACT_ATOMS: atom_id res chain seq x y z
N MET A 1 7.52 -8.66 -13.27
CA MET A 1 7.51 -7.24 -12.86
C MET A 1 6.81 -7.11 -11.51
N ASN A 2 7.33 -6.32 -10.66
CA ASN A 2 6.73 -6.13 -9.35
C ASN A 2 6.10 -4.73 -9.25
N ILE A 3 4.78 -4.67 -9.27
CA ILE A 3 4.02 -3.42 -9.20
C ILE A 3 4.29 -2.69 -7.87
N VAL A 4 4.47 -3.45 -6.79
CA VAL A 4 4.75 -2.89 -5.47
C VAL A 4 6.04 -2.06 -5.47
N TYR A 5 7.11 -2.58 -6.03
CA TYR A 5 8.36 -1.83 -6.15
C TYR A 5 8.21 -0.58 -7.01
N SER A 6 7.50 -0.68 -8.12
CA SER A 6 7.25 0.46 -9.00
C SER A 6 6.45 1.56 -8.29
N LEU A 7 5.42 1.19 -7.53
CA LEU A 7 4.62 2.14 -6.76
C LEU A 7 5.44 2.82 -5.67
N GLN A 8 6.26 2.06 -4.93
CA GLN A 8 7.14 2.63 -3.91
C GLN A 8 8.15 3.62 -4.51
N HIS A 9 8.73 3.28 -5.66
CA HIS A 9 9.66 4.16 -6.33
C HIS A 9 9.02 5.48 -6.74
N LEU A 10 7.73 5.45 -7.09
CA LEU A 10 6.95 6.65 -7.43
C LEU A 10 6.48 7.44 -6.21
N GLY A 11 6.77 6.97 -5.00
CA GLY A 11 6.41 7.68 -3.78
C GLY A 11 5.12 7.21 -3.09
N PHE A 12 4.51 6.13 -3.55
CA PHE A 12 3.35 5.56 -2.87
C PHE A 12 3.78 4.73 -1.68
N MET A 13 3.02 4.82 -0.60
CA MET A 13 3.20 3.94 0.55
C MET A 13 2.34 2.70 0.38
N ILE A 14 2.98 1.52 0.46
CA ILE A 14 2.27 0.24 0.32
C ILE A 14 1.99 -0.31 1.71
N PRO A 15 0.71 -0.50 2.07
CA PRO A 15 0.34 -1.09 3.36
C PRO A 15 0.80 -2.55 3.48
N PRO A 16 0.88 -3.10 4.70
CA PRO A 16 1.14 -4.53 4.88
C PRO A 16 0.04 -5.38 4.25
N GLN A 17 0.42 -6.58 3.78
CA GLN A 17 -0.51 -7.55 3.20
C GLN A 17 -1.32 -6.96 2.04
N ALA A 18 -0.66 -6.21 1.17
CA ALA A 18 -1.28 -5.41 0.11
C ALA A 18 -1.57 -6.22 -1.16
N ASP A 19 -1.72 -7.53 -1.04
CA ASP A 19 -2.00 -8.38 -2.20
C ASP A 19 -3.20 -9.28 -1.96
N SER A 20 -3.97 -9.47 -3.03
CA SER A 20 -5.07 -10.41 -3.07
C SER A 20 -5.21 -10.94 -4.48
N ALA A 21 -5.90 -12.04 -4.63
CA ALA A 21 -6.12 -12.64 -5.93
C ALA A 21 -7.44 -13.41 -5.99
N TRP A 22 -8.01 -13.45 -7.17
CA TRP A 22 -9.08 -14.36 -7.54
C TRP A 22 -8.60 -15.24 -8.68
N LEU A 23 -8.63 -16.55 -8.46
CA LEU A 23 -8.28 -17.54 -9.47
C LEU A 23 -9.52 -18.38 -9.78
N GLY A 24 -10.12 -18.13 -10.93
CA GLY A 24 -11.22 -18.94 -11.45
C GLY A 24 -10.71 -20.13 -12.24
N GLU A 25 -11.61 -20.78 -12.96
CA GLU A 25 -11.26 -21.88 -13.86
C GLU A 25 -10.33 -21.40 -14.98
N VAL A 26 -9.50 -22.31 -15.47
CA VAL A 26 -8.54 -22.04 -16.54
C VAL A 26 -9.27 -21.73 -17.84
N GLY A 27 -8.83 -20.70 -18.54
CA GLY A 27 -9.42 -20.20 -19.77
C GLY A 27 -10.15 -18.88 -19.54
N PRO A 28 -11.05 -18.44 -20.43
CA PRO A 28 -11.91 -17.30 -20.15
C PRO A 28 -12.92 -17.67 -19.06
N GLY A 29 -12.43 -17.74 -17.83
CA GLY A 29 -13.19 -18.19 -16.68
C GLY A 29 -14.10 -17.09 -16.11
N PRO A 30 -14.94 -17.43 -15.13
CA PRO A 30 -15.86 -16.50 -14.52
C PRO A 30 -15.12 -15.44 -13.69
N SER A 31 -15.69 -14.25 -13.63
CA SER A 31 -15.29 -13.25 -12.66
C SER A 31 -15.77 -13.64 -11.27
N TYR A 32 -15.18 -13.04 -10.25
CA TYR A 32 -15.48 -13.35 -8.84
C TYR A 32 -16.99 -13.32 -8.53
N LEU A 33 -17.73 -12.35 -9.08
CA LEU A 33 -19.15 -12.17 -8.83
C LEU A 33 -20.06 -12.91 -9.81
N ASP A 34 -19.51 -13.62 -10.79
CA ASP A 34 -20.35 -14.35 -11.74
C ASP A 34 -21.05 -15.52 -11.07
N GLU A 35 -22.27 -15.78 -11.51
CA GLU A 35 -23.07 -16.90 -11.00
C GLU A 35 -22.30 -18.21 -11.18
N GLY A 36 -22.24 -19.01 -10.10
CA GLY A 36 -21.57 -20.30 -10.13
C GLY A 36 -20.04 -20.23 -10.06
N SER A 37 -19.47 -19.05 -9.92
CA SER A 37 -18.00 -18.91 -9.86
C SER A 37 -17.37 -19.47 -8.59
N GLY A 38 -18.11 -19.47 -7.49
CA GLY A 38 -17.57 -19.82 -6.16
C GLY A 38 -16.75 -18.71 -5.53
N GLY A 39 -16.65 -17.53 -6.17
CA GLY A 39 -15.88 -16.41 -5.67
C GLY A 39 -16.30 -15.94 -4.28
N PRO A 40 -17.58 -15.60 -4.06
CA PRO A 40 -18.05 -15.15 -2.74
C PRO A 40 -17.83 -16.14 -1.60
N GLU A 41 -17.66 -17.42 -1.90
CA GLU A 41 -17.40 -18.48 -0.94
C GLU A 41 -15.92 -18.84 -0.83
N ASN A 42 -15.04 -18.18 -1.58
CA ASN A 42 -13.62 -18.49 -1.59
C ASN A 42 -12.92 -17.87 -0.38
N GLU A 43 -12.57 -18.70 0.59
CA GLU A 43 -11.93 -18.28 1.84
C GLU A 43 -10.60 -17.55 1.60
N PHE A 44 -9.76 -18.06 0.72
CA PHE A 44 -8.45 -17.46 0.44
C PHE A 44 -8.60 -16.01 -0.07
N THR A 45 -9.44 -15.82 -1.07
CA THR A 45 -9.67 -14.49 -1.67
C THR A 45 -10.30 -13.55 -0.65
N ASN A 46 -11.32 -14.01 0.06
CA ASN A 46 -12.05 -13.18 1.03
C ASN A 46 -11.14 -12.77 2.20
N ARG A 47 -10.35 -13.71 2.71
CA ARG A 47 -9.41 -13.45 3.80
C ARG A 47 -8.36 -12.41 3.38
N ASN A 48 -7.72 -12.62 2.25
CA ASN A 48 -6.64 -11.73 1.82
C ASN A 48 -7.16 -10.36 1.42
N THR A 49 -8.32 -10.29 0.77
CA THR A 49 -8.96 -9.01 0.45
C THR A 49 -9.36 -8.26 1.70
N THR A 50 -9.86 -8.95 2.71
CA THR A 50 -10.21 -8.34 3.99
C THR A 50 -8.97 -7.74 4.67
N PHE A 51 -7.87 -8.49 4.74
CA PHE A 51 -6.63 -8.02 5.35
C PHE A 51 -6.06 -6.82 4.59
N MET A 52 -6.01 -6.90 3.27
CA MET A 52 -5.56 -5.80 2.42
C MET A 52 -6.39 -4.54 2.67
N THR A 53 -7.70 -4.67 2.69
CA THR A 53 -8.62 -3.55 2.86
C THR A 53 -8.45 -2.89 4.22
N TRP A 54 -8.39 -3.66 5.31
CA TRP A 54 -8.22 -3.10 6.64
C TRP A 54 -6.85 -2.45 6.82
N ASN A 55 -5.80 -3.07 6.32
CA ASN A 55 -4.47 -2.46 6.41
C ASN A 55 -4.39 -1.17 5.60
N LEU A 56 -5.08 -1.10 4.46
CA LEU A 56 -5.20 0.14 3.70
C LEU A 56 -5.90 1.23 4.52
N ILE A 57 -7.03 0.90 5.14
CA ILE A 57 -7.80 1.83 5.98
C ILE A 57 -6.95 2.32 7.16
N HIS A 58 -6.29 1.41 7.86
CA HIS A 58 -5.44 1.76 9.00
C HIS A 58 -4.27 2.66 8.59
N THR A 59 -3.58 2.31 7.52
CA THR A 59 -2.45 3.11 7.02
C THR A 59 -2.90 4.50 6.58
N ALA A 60 -4.00 4.57 5.86
CA ALA A 60 -4.57 5.85 5.42
C ALA A 60 -4.96 6.73 6.62
N ARG A 61 -5.54 6.13 7.67
CA ARG A 61 -5.90 6.86 8.88
C ARG A 61 -4.67 7.38 9.62
N MET A 62 -3.64 6.56 9.74
CA MET A 62 -2.39 6.96 10.37
C MET A 62 -1.76 8.14 9.64
N LEU A 63 -1.71 8.10 8.30
CA LEU A 63 -1.18 9.20 7.50
C LEU A 63 -2.03 10.46 7.63
N LYS A 64 -3.34 10.32 7.62
CA LYS A 64 -4.26 11.46 7.78
C LYS A 64 -4.07 12.12 9.15
N ASP A 65 -4.01 11.33 10.22
CA ASP A 65 -3.87 11.85 11.58
C ASP A 65 -2.51 12.54 11.79
N ALA A 66 -1.45 12.06 11.12
CA ALA A 66 -0.13 12.67 11.17
C ALA A 66 0.03 13.87 10.23
N GLY A 67 -0.91 14.09 9.31
CA GLY A 67 -0.80 15.13 8.29
C GLY A 67 0.09 14.74 7.12
N GLY A 68 0.36 13.46 6.93
CA GLY A 68 1.25 12.91 5.92
C GLY A 68 2.62 12.55 6.46
N ILE A 69 3.55 12.24 5.57
CA ILE A 69 4.94 11.97 5.94
C ILE A 69 5.65 13.32 6.15
N PRO A 70 6.33 13.51 7.30
CA PRO A 70 7.08 14.75 7.53
C PRO A 70 8.10 14.99 6.42
N ALA A 71 8.30 16.25 6.06
CA ALA A 71 9.19 16.61 4.97
C ALA A 71 10.66 16.76 5.40
N HIS A 72 10.95 16.68 6.69
CA HIS A 72 12.32 16.85 7.19
C HIS A 72 13.20 15.65 6.76
N GLY A 73 14.33 15.96 6.17
CA GLY A 73 15.30 14.94 5.75
C GLY A 73 15.05 14.30 4.40
N ASN A 74 13.92 14.58 3.79
CA ASN A 74 13.52 13.98 2.50
C ASN A 74 13.23 15.02 1.43
N GLN A 75 13.83 16.20 1.54
CA GLN A 75 13.63 17.33 0.62
C GLN A 75 14.80 17.44 -0.35
N PRO A 76 14.62 17.04 -1.63
CA PRO A 76 15.72 17.07 -2.60
C PRO A 76 16.32 18.46 -2.79
N GLU A 77 15.49 19.50 -2.82
CA GLU A 77 15.97 20.85 -3.04
C GLU A 77 16.92 21.34 -1.94
N LEU A 78 16.63 20.98 -0.70
CA LEU A 78 17.50 21.34 0.42
C LEU A 78 18.80 20.52 0.40
N TRP A 79 18.74 19.26 0.02
CA TRP A 79 19.93 18.44 -0.16
C TRP A 79 20.82 19.03 -1.25
N ASP A 80 20.25 19.39 -2.39
CA ASP A 80 20.98 20.00 -3.50
C ASP A 80 21.58 21.35 -3.12
N ALA A 81 20.93 22.07 -2.21
CA ALA A 81 21.46 23.33 -1.65
C ALA A 81 22.52 23.13 -0.58
N GLY A 82 22.88 21.90 -0.25
CA GLY A 82 23.95 21.58 0.71
C GLY A 82 23.50 21.20 2.11
N CYS A 83 22.19 21.18 2.39
CA CYS A 83 21.69 20.70 3.67
C CYS A 83 21.87 19.18 3.79
N ARG A 84 22.35 18.69 4.94
CA ARG A 84 22.61 17.25 5.16
C ARG A 84 21.71 16.62 6.21
N PHE A 85 20.89 17.41 6.91
CA PHE A 85 19.96 16.91 7.93
C PHE A 85 20.64 16.02 8.98
N ASP A 86 21.86 16.33 9.34
CA ASP A 86 22.66 15.56 10.28
C ASP A 86 22.46 16.00 11.75
N ALA A 87 21.65 17.01 11.97
CA ALA A 87 21.23 17.42 13.30
C ALA A 87 19.99 16.64 13.75
N PRO A 88 19.76 16.46 15.06
CA PRO A 88 18.55 15.82 15.55
C PRO A 88 17.28 16.51 15.04
N ASN A 89 16.33 15.72 14.57
CA ASN A 89 15.06 16.26 14.10
C ASN A 89 14.18 16.65 15.28
N PRO A 90 13.78 17.93 15.41
CA PRO A 90 12.91 18.36 16.50
C PRO A 90 11.53 17.71 16.53
N GLU A 91 11.07 17.16 15.42
CA GLU A 91 9.78 16.47 15.34
C GLU A 91 9.73 15.16 16.13
N TYR A 92 10.88 14.56 16.43
CA TYR A 92 10.98 13.26 17.09
C TYR A 92 11.64 13.35 18.47
N ARG A 93 11.53 14.44 19.11
CA ARG A 93 12.06 14.62 20.48
C ARG A 93 11.15 14.06 21.55
#